data_6e6e482ce2a2d726b15cd87a1003f5f6
#
_entry.id   6e6e482ce2a2d726b15cd87a1003f5f6
#
_cell.length_a   1.000
_cell.length_b   1.000
_cell.length_c   1.000
_cell.angle_alpha   90.00
_cell.angle_beta   90.00
_cell.angle_gamma   90.00
#
_symmetry.space_group_name_H-M   'P 1'
#
loop_
_entity.id
_entity.type
_entity.pdbx_description
1 polymer ?
#
loop_
_entity_poly.entity_id
_entity_poly.type
_entity_poly.pdbx_seq_one_letter_code
_entity_poly.pdbx_strand_id
1 'polypeptide(L)'
;MWLGTAASGRGAGASGCEWPWGAVLTAWPGLQHLPVRLRGCTRSRRASLDPGRLQGKDPDWASYTLGVFICLSCSGIHRNIPQVSKVKSVRLDTWEDAQVEFMASRGNNVARATFESKVPPFYYRPSASDCQLLREQWIRAKYERQEFARPERQEPYSAGYREGFLWKRGRDNGQFLSRKFVLTEREGALKYFNRSDAKEPKAIMKIEHLNATFQPAKIGHPHGLQVTFLKDNSTRNVFVYHEDGKEMVDWFNALRAARFHYLQVAFPGASDADLVPKLSRNYLQEGYMEKTGPKQTEGFRRRWFTMDDRRLMYFKDPLDAFARGEVFIGSRESGYTVLDGLPPSTQGHHWPHGITIVTPERRFLLACETESEQRAWMEAFRKVVDRPMLPQEYAVEAHFKHKP
;
A
#
# COMPACT_ATOMS: atom_id res chain seq x y z
N MET A 1 18.91 36.33 -17.82
CA MET A 1 17.73 36.22 -18.70
C MET A 1 17.66 34.80 -19.18
N TRP A 2 16.76 34.03 -18.59
CA TRP A 2 15.95 32.96 -19.20
C TRP A 2 15.00 32.46 -18.12
N LEU A 3 13.78 32.90 -18.26
CA LEU A 3 12.63 32.44 -17.48
C LEU A 3 12.18 31.09 -18.05
N GLY A 4 12.25 30.06 -17.26
CA GLY A 4 11.70 28.74 -17.54
C GLY A 4 10.50 28.48 -16.62
N THR A 5 9.33 28.42 -17.20
CA THR A 5 8.01 28.29 -16.62
C THR A 5 7.85 27.06 -15.74
N ALA A 6 7.33 27.27 -14.55
CA ALA A 6 6.89 26.25 -13.61
C ALA A 6 5.78 25.39 -14.23
N ALA A 7 5.99 24.10 -14.34
CA ALA A 7 4.95 23.12 -14.60
C ALA A 7 4.18 22.83 -13.31
N SER A 8 2.92 23.23 -13.30
CA SER A 8 1.94 23.04 -12.25
C SER A 8 1.81 21.57 -11.82
N GLY A 9 1.84 21.35 -10.52
CA GLY A 9 1.67 20.07 -9.88
C GLY A 9 0.38 19.34 -10.25
N ARG A 10 0.51 18.10 -10.62
CA ARG A 10 -0.59 17.18 -10.79
C ARG A 10 -1.03 16.63 -9.45
N GLY A 11 -2.30 16.83 -9.15
CA GLY A 11 -2.98 16.55 -7.92
C GLY A 11 -2.80 15.12 -7.41
N ALA A 12 -2.73 15.05 -6.11
CA ALA A 12 -2.79 13.85 -5.31
C ALA A 12 -4.00 12.99 -5.70
N GLY A 13 -3.76 11.70 -5.90
CA GLY A 13 -4.77 10.73 -6.29
C GLY A 13 -5.96 10.71 -5.33
N ALA A 14 -7.15 10.65 -5.90
CA ALA A 14 -8.38 10.44 -5.18
C ALA A 14 -8.27 9.16 -4.35
N SER A 15 -8.66 9.21 -3.09
CA SER A 15 -8.83 8.03 -2.23
C SER A 15 -9.72 7.03 -2.97
N GLY A 16 -9.21 5.84 -3.24
CA GLY A 16 -9.69 4.93 -4.26
C GLY A 16 -11.08 4.31 -4.09
N CYS A 17 -11.88 4.76 -3.15
CA CYS A 17 -13.24 4.28 -2.93
C CYS A 17 -14.33 5.32 -3.20
N GLU A 18 -13.96 6.57 -3.51
CA GLU A 18 -14.90 7.65 -3.80
C GLU A 18 -14.54 8.34 -5.12
N TRP A 19 -15.55 8.54 -5.98
CA TRP A 19 -15.36 9.08 -7.32
C TRP A 19 -15.41 10.63 -7.33
N PRO A 20 -14.47 11.31 -7.99
CA PRO A 20 -14.60 12.74 -8.25
C PRO A 20 -15.71 13.00 -9.27
N TRP A 21 -16.51 14.03 -9.04
CA TRP A 21 -17.71 14.37 -9.81
C TRP A 21 -17.53 14.61 -11.33
N GLY A 22 -16.32 14.84 -11.78
CA GLY A 22 -16.06 15.22 -13.18
C GLY A 22 -16.15 14.08 -14.21
N ALA A 23 -16.10 12.84 -13.80
CA ALA A 23 -15.92 11.69 -14.69
C ALA A 23 -17.20 10.89 -15.00
N VAL A 24 -18.29 11.09 -14.27
CA VAL A 24 -19.44 10.16 -14.25
C VAL A 24 -20.47 10.43 -15.37
N LEU A 25 -20.36 11.53 -16.13
CA LEU A 25 -21.57 12.10 -16.70
C LEU A 25 -21.66 12.20 -18.23
N THR A 26 -20.74 11.59 -18.98
CA THR A 26 -20.77 11.70 -20.45
C THR A 26 -20.98 10.39 -21.24
N ALA A 27 -21.04 9.23 -20.58
CA ALA A 27 -21.04 7.94 -21.26
C ALA A 27 -22.10 6.93 -20.75
N TRP A 28 -23.32 7.37 -20.40
CA TRP A 28 -24.30 6.45 -19.84
C TRP A 28 -25.50 6.17 -20.75
N PRO A 29 -25.63 4.96 -21.29
CA PRO A 29 -26.87 4.51 -21.96
C PRO A 29 -28.05 4.28 -21.00
N GLY A 30 -27.79 4.16 -19.67
CA GLY A 30 -28.80 3.88 -18.65
C GLY A 30 -29.47 5.11 -18.00
N LEU A 31 -29.17 6.32 -18.45
CA LEU A 31 -29.74 7.59 -17.92
C LEU A 31 -31.26 7.70 -18.07
N GLN A 32 -31.91 6.81 -18.82
CA GLN A 32 -33.36 6.88 -19.05
C GLN A 32 -34.19 6.58 -17.80
N HIS A 33 -33.63 5.92 -16.81
CA HIS A 33 -34.33 5.51 -15.57
C HIS A 33 -33.97 6.35 -14.34
N LEU A 34 -33.07 7.31 -14.44
CA LEU A 34 -32.79 8.25 -13.35
C LEU A 34 -33.87 9.36 -13.32
N PRO A 35 -34.27 9.82 -12.11
CA PRO A 35 -35.15 11.00 -12.00
C PRO A 35 -34.58 12.17 -12.80
N VAL A 36 -35.45 12.88 -13.53
CA VAL A 36 -35.10 13.92 -14.49
C VAL A 36 -34.17 15.01 -13.91
N ARG A 37 -34.27 15.29 -12.60
CA ARG A 37 -33.44 16.28 -11.90
C ARG A 37 -31.98 15.83 -11.68
N LEU A 38 -31.72 14.54 -11.49
CA LEU A 38 -30.34 14.03 -11.51
C LEU A 38 -29.68 14.16 -12.90
N ARG A 39 -30.49 14.10 -13.97
CA ARG A 39 -30.01 14.35 -15.35
C ARG A 39 -29.57 15.79 -15.60
N GLY A 40 -30.19 16.78 -14.94
CA GLY A 40 -29.87 18.21 -15.10
C GLY A 40 -28.54 18.63 -14.48
N CYS A 41 -28.17 18.09 -13.31
CA CYS A 41 -26.85 18.29 -12.69
C CYS A 41 -25.70 17.75 -13.52
N THR A 42 -25.98 16.83 -14.44
CA THR A 42 -25.01 16.16 -15.29
C THR A 42 -24.61 16.98 -16.52
N ARG A 43 -25.43 17.93 -16.94
CA ARG A 43 -25.23 18.70 -18.19
C ARG A 43 -24.40 19.98 -18.04
N SER A 44 -24.21 20.52 -16.85
CA SER A 44 -23.76 21.90 -16.64
C SER A 44 -22.24 22.12 -16.52
N ARG A 45 -21.39 21.09 -16.53
CA ARG A 45 -19.91 21.31 -16.45
C ARG A 45 -19.13 20.40 -17.39
N ARG A 46 -19.15 20.73 -18.69
CA ARG A 46 -18.12 20.31 -19.64
C ARG A 46 -16.92 21.24 -19.50
N ALA A 47 -15.86 20.81 -18.84
CA ALA A 47 -14.53 21.40 -19.03
C ALA A 47 -13.45 20.36 -18.72
N SER A 48 -12.66 20.04 -19.72
CA SER A 48 -11.35 19.37 -19.75
C SER A 48 -11.21 18.04 -18.98
N LEU A 49 -11.33 16.96 -19.69
CA LEU A 49 -10.94 15.62 -19.25
C LEU A 49 -9.90 15.05 -20.21
N ASP A 50 -8.81 14.56 -19.64
CA ASP A 50 -7.80 13.76 -20.31
C ASP A 50 -8.38 12.35 -20.60
N PRO A 51 -8.41 11.87 -21.87
CA PRO A 51 -9.09 10.62 -22.24
C PRO A 51 -8.39 9.33 -21.79
N GLY A 52 -7.23 9.39 -21.17
CA GLY A 52 -6.34 8.23 -20.93
C GLY A 52 -6.51 7.47 -19.62
N ARG A 53 -7.42 7.81 -18.70
CA ARG A 53 -7.42 7.26 -17.32
C ARG A 53 -8.75 6.73 -16.77
N LEU A 54 -9.65 6.26 -17.59
CA LEU A 54 -10.96 5.77 -17.13
C LEU A 54 -11.12 4.26 -17.31
N GLN A 55 -10.50 3.46 -16.45
CA GLN A 55 -10.88 2.07 -16.19
C GLN A 55 -11.51 1.89 -14.81
N GLY A 56 -12.37 2.80 -14.38
CA GLY A 56 -13.19 2.64 -13.19
C GLY A 56 -14.65 2.47 -13.57
N LYS A 57 -15.31 1.38 -13.11
CA LYS A 57 -16.76 1.21 -13.28
C LYS A 57 -17.50 2.33 -12.57
N ASP A 58 -18.55 2.87 -13.19
CA ASP A 58 -19.43 3.89 -12.59
C ASP A 58 -19.95 3.46 -11.21
N PRO A 59 -20.15 4.41 -10.28
CA PRO A 59 -20.67 4.07 -8.96
C PRO A 59 -22.14 3.61 -9.07
N ASP A 60 -22.39 2.37 -8.67
CA ASP A 60 -23.73 1.79 -8.68
C ASP A 60 -24.50 2.04 -7.36
N TRP A 61 -23.85 2.61 -6.36
CA TRP A 61 -24.37 2.80 -5.01
C TRP A 61 -24.19 4.23 -4.52
N ALA A 62 -25.03 4.65 -3.60
CA ALA A 62 -24.91 5.94 -2.93
C ALA A 62 -25.31 5.85 -1.46
N SER A 63 -24.66 6.62 -0.61
CA SER A 63 -25.16 6.94 0.73
C SER A 63 -25.99 8.22 0.65
N TYR A 64 -27.31 8.06 0.75
CA TYR A 64 -28.23 9.20 0.65
C TYR A 64 -28.32 10.05 1.92
N THR A 65 -27.75 9.59 3.04
CA THR A 65 -27.61 10.38 4.27
C THR A 65 -26.33 11.18 4.32
N LEU A 66 -25.28 10.73 3.63
CA LEU A 66 -23.99 11.46 3.52
C LEU A 66 -23.87 12.28 2.24
N GLY A 67 -24.69 12.00 1.23
CA GLY A 67 -24.61 12.65 -0.07
C GLY A 67 -23.39 12.21 -0.90
N VAL A 68 -22.98 10.93 -0.80
CA VAL A 68 -21.79 10.42 -1.51
C VAL A 68 -22.11 9.22 -2.39
N PHE A 69 -21.46 9.16 -3.55
CA PHE A 69 -21.48 8.01 -4.44
C PHE A 69 -20.34 7.05 -4.08
N ILE A 70 -20.63 5.77 -4.02
CA ILE A 70 -19.74 4.73 -3.52
C ILE A 70 -19.72 3.52 -4.45
N CYS A 71 -18.59 2.81 -4.51
CA CYS A 71 -18.49 1.55 -5.25
C CYS A 71 -19.14 0.38 -4.49
N LEU A 72 -19.38 -0.71 -5.20
CA LEU A 72 -20.00 -1.91 -4.61
C LEU A 72 -19.26 -2.41 -3.37
N SER A 73 -17.94 -2.49 -3.39
CA SER A 73 -17.16 -2.99 -2.25
C SER A 73 -17.24 -2.09 -1.01
N CYS A 74 -17.36 -0.77 -1.20
CA CYS A 74 -17.55 0.17 -0.09
C CYS A 74 -18.99 0.22 0.40
N SER A 75 -19.98 -0.11 -0.44
CA SER A 75 -21.39 -0.12 -0.03
C SER A 75 -21.65 -1.09 1.14
N GLY A 76 -20.98 -2.25 1.15
CA GLY A 76 -21.04 -3.20 2.26
C GLY A 76 -20.51 -2.60 3.57
N ILE A 77 -19.41 -1.85 3.50
CA ILE A 77 -18.83 -1.18 4.68
C ILE A 77 -19.79 -0.09 5.21
N HIS A 78 -20.32 0.74 4.31
CA HIS A 78 -21.28 1.78 4.69
C HIS A 78 -22.56 1.22 5.33
N ARG A 79 -23.04 0.03 4.90
CA ARG A 79 -24.17 -0.64 5.53
C ARG A 79 -23.89 -1.09 6.96
N ASN A 80 -22.62 -1.31 7.33
CA ASN A 80 -22.22 -1.67 8.68
C ASN A 80 -22.15 -0.47 9.65
N ILE A 81 -22.47 0.74 9.17
CA ILE A 81 -22.61 1.96 9.99
C ILE A 81 -23.96 2.64 9.72
N PRO A 82 -25.10 1.95 9.91
CA PRO A 82 -26.43 2.42 9.48
C PRO A 82 -26.90 3.68 10.19
N GLN A 83 -26.37 3.97 11.38
CA GLN A 83 -26.62 5.19 12.14
C GLN A 83 -26.08 6.45 11.45
N VAL A 84 -25.08 6.29 10.56
CA VAL A 84 -24.43 7.40 9.85
C VAL A 84 -24.70 7.35 8.35
N SER A 85 -24.66 6.13 7.78
CA SER A 85 -24.73 5.93 6.33
C SER A 85 -25.81 4.95 5.94
N LYS A 86 -26.86 5.45 5.29
CA LYS A 86 -27.91 4.64 4.67
C LYS A 86 -27.68 4.58 3.17
N VAL A 87 -27.67 3.37 2.63
CA VAL A 87 -27.21 3.08 1.26
C VAL A 87 -28.37 2.64 0.37
N LYS A 88 -28.43 3.19 -0.83
CA LYS A 88 -29.31 2.75 -1.93
C LYS A 88 -28.52 2.46 -3.19
N SER A 89 -29.02 1.50 -3.99
CA SER A 89 -28.58 1.33 -5.36
C SER A 89 -29.04 2.51 -6.20
N VAL A 90 -28.15 3.08 -6.98
CA VAL A 90 -28.50 4.20 -7.88
C VAL A 90 -29.45 3.76 -8.99
N ARG A 91 -29.39 2.47 -9.38
CA ARG A 91 -30.14 1.92 -10.51
C ARG A 91 -31.39 1.14 -10.10
N LEU A 92 -31.32 0.42 -8.98
CA LEU A 92 -32.32 -0.60 -8.62
C LEU A 92 -33.32 -0.11 -7.58
N ASP A 93 -32.96 0.85 -6.74
CA ASP A 93 -33.80 1.33 -5.66
C ASP A 93 -34.62 2.55 -6.07
N THR A 94 -35.81 2.69 -5.50
CA THR A 94 -36.65 3.88 -5.67
C THR A 94 -36.10 5.05 -4.88
N TRP A 95 -36.00 6.20 -5.51
CA TRP A 95 -35.49 7.45 -4.94
C TRP A 95 -36.60 8.46 -4.73
N GLU A 96 -36.68 9.01 -3.54
CA GLU A 96 -37.54 10.15 -3.22
C GLU A 96 -36.94 11.46 -3.73
N ASP A 97 -37.77 12.43 -4.13
CA ASP A 97 -37.30 13.72 -4.67
C ASP A 97 -36.35 14.45 -3.71
N ALA A 98 -36.66 14.42 -2.39
CA ALA A 98 -35.80 15.03 -1.37
C ALA A 98 -34.40 14.38 -1.29
N GLN A 99 -34.31 13.05 -1.47
CA GLN A 99 -33.04 12.35 -1.50
C GLN A 99 -32.22 12.70 -2.76
N VAL A 100 -32.92 12.84 -3.91
CA VAL A 100 -32.30 13.27 -5.16
C VAL A 100 -31.75 14.69 -5.05
N GLU A 101 -32.53 15.62 -4.48
CA GLU A 101 -32.12 16.99 -4.25
C GLU A 101 -30.90 17.08 -3.31
N PHE A 102 -30.94 16.30 -2.23
CA PHE A 102 -29.81 16.23 -1.30
C PHE A 102 -28.54 15.73 -1.98
N MET A 103 -28.62 14.62 -2.74
CA MET A 103 -27.47 14.10 -3.49
C MET A 103 -26.95 15.12 -4.50
N ALA A 104 -27.84 15.87 -5.17
CA ALA A 104 -27.47 16.91 -6.13
C ALA A 104 -26.77 18.12 -5.48
N SER A 105 -27.18 18.49 -4.26
CA SER A 105 -26.59 19.60 -3.50
C SER A 105 -25.26 19.25 -2.83
N ARG A 106 -24.96 17.97 -2.64
CA ARG A 106 -23.79 17.48 -1.91
C ARG A 106 -22.73 16.91 -2.84
N GLY A 107 -22.61 15.62 -2.90
CA GLY A 107 -21.66 14.88 -3.69
C GLY A 107 -20.28 14.73 -3.07
N ASN A 108 -19.43 13.94 -3.75
CA ASN A 108 -18.15 13.52 -3.21
C ASN A 108 -17.18 14.68 -2.94
N ASN A 109 -17.23 15.77 -3.73
CA ASN A 109 -16.36 16.93 -3.50
C ASN A 109 -16.73 17.68 -2.23
N VAL A 110 -18.02 17.88 -1.99
CA VAL A 110 -18.52 18.54 -0.76
C VAL A 110 -18.23 17.66 0.45
N ALA A 111 -18.47 16.35 0.32
CA ALA A 111 -18.17 15.39 1.38
C ALA A 111 -16.66 15.38 1.70
N ARG A 112 -15.79 15.41 0.69
CA ARG A 112 -14.35 15.51 0.90
C ARG A 112 -13.98 16.81 1.64
N ALA A 113 -14.49 17.96 1.21
CA ALA A 113 -14.23 19.23 1.86
C ALA A 113 -14.70 19.23 3.34
N THR A 114 -15.79 18.53 3.65
CA THR A 114 -16.33 18.45 5.00
C THR A 114 -15.57 17.44 5.87
N PHE A 115 -15.41 16.20 5.38
CA PHE A 115 -14.94 15.07 6.19
C PHE A 115 -13.44 14.76 6.05
N GLU A 116 -12.73 15.38 5.09
CA GLU A 116 -11.29 15.23 4.89
C GLU A 116 -10.53 16.55 5.04
N SER A 117 -11.14 17.58 5.66
CA SER A 117 -10.57 18.92 5.75
C SER A 117 -9.21 18.96 6.46
N LYS A 118 -8.96 18.04 7.37
CA LYS A 118 -7.76 17.97 8.23
C LYS A 118 -7.16 16.57 8.36
N VAL A 119 -7.09 15.85 7.25
CA VAL A 119 -6.39 14.54 7.23
C VAL A 119 -4.89 14.77 7.38
N PRO A 120 -4.24 14.22 8.41
CA PRO A 120 -2.79 14.34 8.56
C PRO A 120 -2.05 13.77 7.33
N PRO A 121 -0.95 14.37 6.88
CA PRO A 121 -0.20 13.89 5.70
C PRO A 121 0.23 12.44 5.82
N PHE A 122 0.59 11.98 7.01
CA PHE A 122 1.03 10.62 7.26
C PHE A 122 -0.12 9.60 7.34
N TYR A 123 -1.38 10.02 7.49
CA TYR A 123 -2.50 9.09 7.57
C TYR A 123 -2.66 8.33 6.24
N TYR A 124 -2.80 7.01 6.32
CA TYR A 124 -2.92 6.19 5.12
C TYR A 124 -4.30 6.34 4.48
N ARG A 125 -4.31 6.78 3.22
CA ARG A 125 -5.53 6.87 2.41
C ARG A 125 -5.60 5.62 1.51
N PRO A 126 -6.52 4.69 1.79
CA PRO A 126 -6.57 3.43 1.06
C PRO A 126 -7.05 3.59 -0.37
N SER A 127 -6.52 2.74 -1.24
CA SER A 127 -7.00 2.53 -2.60
C SER A 127 -8.09 1.44 -2.64
N ALA A 128 -8.73 1.28 -3.79
CA ALA A 128 -9.73 0.23 -3.98
C ALA A 128 -9.13 -1.20 -3.89
N SER A 129 -7.84 -1.34 -4.14
CA SER A 129 -7.10 -2.61 -4.08
C SER A 129 -6.59 -2.96 -2.68
N ASP A 130 -6.65 -2.03 -1.73
CA ASP A 130 -6.23 -2.28 -0.36
C ASP A 130 -7.17 -3.24 0.38
N CYS A 131 -6.68 -3.85 1.45
CA CYS A 131 -7.46 -4.79 2.24
C CYS A 131 -8.71 -4.14 2.84
N GLN A 132 -9.72 -4.97 3.14
CA GLN A 132 -11.01 -4.51 3.67
C GLN A 132 -10.83 -3.68 4.95
N LEU A 133 -9.95 -4.09 5.85
CA LEU A 133 -9.70 -3.39 7.11
C LEU A 133 -9.31 -1.93 6.90
N LEU A 134 -8.35 -1.65 6.02
CA LEU A 134 -7.90 -0.27 5.74
C LEU A 134 -9.04 0.59 5.19
N ARG A 135 -9.83 0.05 4.26
CA ARG A 135 -11.00 0.75 3.70
C ARG A 135 -12.10 0.97 4.74
N GLU A 136 -12.36 -0.03 5.57
CA GLU A 136 -13.35 0.07 6.65
C GLU A 136 -12.94 1.14 7.66
N GLN A 137 -11.73 1.08 8.18
CA GLN A 137 -11.29 2.04 9.18
C GLN A 137 -11.18 3.47 8.64
N TRP A 138 -10.84 3.63 7.34
CA TRP A 138 -10.90 4.92 6.66
C TRP A 138 -12.33 5.49 6.60
N ILE A 139 -13.32 4.67 6.22
CA ILE A 139 -14.74 5.07 6.14
C ILE A 139 -15.27 5.42 7.53
N ARG A 140 -14.96 4.60 8.55
CA ARG A 140 -15.35 4.87 9.94
C ARG A 140 -14.68 6.12 10.50
N ALA A 141 -13.38 6.34 10.24
CA ALA A 141 -12.66 7.54 10.66
C ALA A 141 -13.32 8.80 10.08
N LYS A 142 -13.64 8.80 8.78
CA LYS A 142 -14.26 9.94 8.10
C LYS A 142 -15.66 10.22 8.61
N TYR A 143 -16.54 9.25 8.54
CA TYR A 143 -17.98 9.48 8.66
C TYR A 143 -18.54 9.16 10.05
N GLU A 144 -18.07 8.10 10.70
CA GLU A 144 -18.57 7.68 12.01
C GLU A 144 -17.89 8.47 13.14
N ARG A 145 -16.55 8.51 13.13
CA ARG A 145 -15.78 9.20 14.17
C ARG A 145 -15.47 10.66 13.87
N GLN A 146 -15.59 11.08 12.60
CA GLN A 146 -15.31 12.45 12.12
C GLN A 146 -13.91 12.95 12.53
N GLU A 147 -12.92 12.06 12.52
CA GLU A 147 -11.56 12.33 13.00
C GLU A 147 -10.90 13.51 12.28
N PHE A 148 -11.21 13.71 11.00
CA PHE A 148 -10.57 14.72 10.16
C PHE A 148 -11.38 16.02 9.99
N ALA A 149 -12.55 16.09 10.59
CA ALA A 149 -13.39 17.29 10.61
C ALA A 149 -13.22 18.12 11.87
N ARG A 150 -12.74 17.51 12.96
CA ARG A 150 -12.59 18.13 14.28
C ARG A 150 -11.13 18.15 14.73
N PRO A 151 -10.44 19.30 14.68
CA PRO A 151 -9.00 19.40 15.00
C PRO A 151 -8.66 19.22 16.47
N GLU A 152 -9.64 19.23 17.35
CA GLU A 152 -9.45 19.27 18.81
C GLU A 152 -9.17 17.89 19.42
N ARG A 153 -9.34 16.81 18.66
CA ARG A 153 -9.03 15.47 19.10
C ARG A 153 -7.61 15.10 18.65
N GLN A 154 -6.72 15.00 19.63
CA GLN A 154 -5.43 14.35 19.40
C GLN A 154 -5.67 12.84 19.31
N GLU A 155 -5.55 12.30 18.10
CA GLU A 155 -5.71 10.86 17.90
C GLU A 155 -4.48 10.09 18.41
N PRO A 156 -4.65 8.83 18.87
CA PRO A 156 -3.58 8.04 19.47
C PRO A 156 -2.35 7.86 18.57
N TYR A 157 -2.53 7.88 17.25
CA TYR A 157 -1.46 7.73 16.29
C TYR A 157 -0.61 9.00 16.07
N SER A 158 -1.00 10.15 16.65
CA SER A 158 -0.27 11.43 16.52
C SER A 158 0.59 11.78 17.73
N ALA A 159 0.63 10.93 18.75
CA ALA A 159 1.24 11.25 20.04
C ALA A 159 2.78 11.11 20.06
N GLY A 160 3.42 10.60 19.00
CA GLY A 160 4.87 10.32 18.97
C GLY A 160 5.33 9.18 19.89
N TYR A 161 4.40 8.59 20.63
CA TYR A 161 4.58 7.46 21.52
C TYR A 161 3.37 6.55 21.46
N ARG A 162 3.60 5.23 21.36
CA ARG A 162 2.55 4.23 21.48
C ARG A 162 3.05 2.99 22.19
N GLU A 163 2.29 2.52 23.15
CA GLU A 163 2.54 1.28 23.87
C GLU A 163 1.29 0.40 23.84
N GLY A 164 1.47 -0.90 23.67
CA GLY A 164 0.37 -1.85 23.67
C GLY A 164 0.82 -3.27 23.37
N PHE A 165 -0.14 -4.18 23.33
CA PHE A 165 0.10 -5.59 23.08
C PHE A 165 -0.38 -5.97 21.70
N LEU A 166 0.48 -6.66 20.94
CA LEU A 166 0.15 -7.25 19.65
C LEU A 166 0.44 -8.75 19.68
N TRP A 167 -0.38 -9.51 18.99
CA TRP A 167 -0.10 -10.90 18.71
C TRP A 167 1.02 -10.98 17.68
N LYS A 168 2.15 -11.57 18.08
CA LYS A 168 3.34 -11.68 17.24
C LYS A 168 3.64 -13.14 16.95
N ARG A 169 3.87 -13.46 15.67
CA ARG A 169 4.28 -14.79 15.25
C ARG A 169 5.65 -15.17 15.81
N GLY A 170 5.72 -16.32 16.47
CA GLY A 170 6.96 -16.94 16.90
C GLY A 170 7.79 -17.44 15.71
N ARG A 171 9.11 -17.36 15.82
CA ARG A 171 10.01 -17.79 14.76
C ARG A 171 10.02 -19.32 14.61
N ASP A 172 10.12 -20.03 15.70
CA ASP A 172 10.47 -21.46 15.70
C ASP A 172 9.23 -22.36 15.56
N ASN A 173 8.14 -22.02 16.26
CA ASN A 173 6.90 -22.80 16.27
C ASN A 173 5.75 -22.20 15.43
N GLY A 174 5.94 -21.01 14.90
CA GLY A 174 4.92 -20.32 14.11
C GLY A 174 3.69 -19.84 14.88
N GLN A 175 3.60 -20.05 16.18
CA GLN A 175 2.49 -19.64 17.01
C GLN A 175 2.49 -18.13 17.22
N PHE A 176 1.31 -17.53 17.28
CA PHE A 176 1.16 -16.14 17.69
C PHE A 176 1.09 -16.03 19.21
N LEU A 177 1.91 -15.17 19.76
CA LEU A 177 2.00 -14.91 21.18
C LEU A 177 1.87 -13.43 21.44
N SER A 178 1.11 -13.03 22.47
CA SER A 178 0.99 -11.65 22.88
C SER A 178 2.34 -11.10 23.32
N ARG A 179 2.73 -9.96 22.76
CA ARG A 179 4.00 -9.27 23.05
C ARG A 179 3.75 -7.79 23.24
N LYS A 180 4.44 -7.21 24.22
CA LYS A 180 4.44 -5.77 24.42
C LYS A 180 5.26 -5.10 23.32
N PHE A 181 4.67 -4.10 22.67
CA PHE A 181 5.32 -3.24 21.69
C PHE A 181 5.37 -1.80 22.24
N VAL A 182 6.45 -1.10 21.95
CA VAL A 182 6.65 0.30 22.30
C VAL A 182 7.23 1.04 21.10
N LEU A 183 6.52 2.02 20.62
CA LEU A 183 6.97 2.98 19.60
C LEU A 183 7.34 4.28 20.28
N THR A 184 8.53 4.78 20.01
CA THR A 184 9.01 6.05 20.55
C THR A 184 9.68 6.86 19.45
N GLU A 185 9.11 7.98 19.05
CA GLU A 185 9.72 8.90 18.07
C GLU A 185 11.04 9.48 18.58
N ARG A 186 11.11 9.82 19.89
CA ARG A 186 12.32 10.33 20.52
C ARG A 186 13.52 9.39 20.35
N GLU A 187 13.31 8.08 20.37
CA GLU A 187 14.36 7.10 20.18
C GLU A 187 14.46 6.63 18.72
N GLY A 188 13.54 7.06 17.85
CA GLY A 188 13.47 6.65 16.45
C GLY A 188 13.29 5.14 16.26
N ALA A 189 12.54 4.48 17.17
CA ALA A 189 12.49 3.02 17.20
C ALA A 189 11.12 2.46 17.60
N LEU A 190 10.78 1.32 16.96
CA LEU A 190 9.78 0.37 17.45
C LEU A 190 10.50 -0.77 18.17
N LYS A 191 10.10 -1.06 19.38
CA LYS A 191 10.65 -2.11 20.23
C LYS A 191 9.59 -3.16 20.53
N TYR A 192 9.99 -4.44 20.69
CA TYR A 192 9.11 -5.41 21.31
C TYR A 192 9.82 -6.22 22.40
N PHE A 193 9.05 -6.72 23.34
CA PHE A 193 9.52 -7.42 24.52
C PHE A 193 8.89 -8.82 24.58
N ASN A 194 9.64 -9.82 25.02
CA ASN A 194 9.13 -11.19 25.16
C ASN A 194 8.14 -11.32 26.33
N ARG A 195 8.31 -10.50 27.36
CA ARG A 195 7.48 -10.45 28.57
C ARG A 195 7.18 -8.99 28.88
N SER A 196 6.03 -8.74 29.50
CA SER A 196 5.59 -7.38 29.87
C SER A 196 6.51 -6.70 30.87
N ASP A 197 7.15 -7.49 31.74
CA ASP A 197 8.07 -7.07 32.81
C ASP A 197 9.55 -7.05 32.36
N ALA A 198 9.85 -7.43 31.13
CA ALA A 198 11.22 -7.45 30.64
C ALA A 198 11.81 -6.03 30.57
N LYS A 199 13.00 -5.85 31.16
CA LYS A 199 13.73 -4.58 31.13
C LYS A 199 14.34 -4.31 29.77
N GLU A 200 14.82 -5.35 29.08
CA GLU A 200 15.47 -5.23 27.79
C GLU A 200 14.55 -5.68 26.64
N PRO A 201 14.50 -4.92 25.55
CA PRO A 201 13.74 -5.31 24.37
C PRO A 201 14.36 -6.53 23.68
N LYS A 202 13.53 -7.43 23.17
CA LYS A 202 13.96 -8.56 22.34
C LYS A 202 14.46 -8.11 20.98
N ALA A 203 13.90 -7.03 20.43
CA ALA A 203 14.38 -6.40 19.23
C ALA A 203 14.07 -4.91 19.25
N ILE A 204 14.97 -4.17 18.60
CA ILE A 204 14.85 -2.73 18.31
C ILE A 204 14.85 -2.57 16.81
N MET A 205 13.81 -1.94 16.27
CA MET A 205 13.59 -1.71 14.85
C MET A 205 13.65 -0.22 14.60
N LYS A 206 14.70 0.25 13.93
CA LYS A 206 14.88 1.67 13.63
C LYS A 206 13.86 2.14 12.62
N ILE A 207 13.21 3.26 12.87
CA ILE A 207 12.16 3.86 12.02
C ILE A 207 12.69 4.17 10.61
N GLU A 208 13.94 4.57 10.47
CA GLU A 208 14.56 4.90 9.18
C GLU A 208 14.52 3.75 8.16
N HIS A 209 14.55 2.50 8.64
CA HIS A 209 14.58 1.30 7.79
C HIS A 209 13.31 0.45 7.89
N LEU A 210 12.31 0.95 8.62
CA LEU A 210 11.09 0.21 8.87
C LEU A 210 10.10 0.39 7.72
N ASN A 211 9.50 -0.71 7.27
CA ASN A 211 8.32 -0.70 6.42
C ASN A 211 7.21 -1.51 7.08
N ALA A 212 5.98 -1.08 6.92
CA ALA A 212 4.81 -1.80 7.39
C ALA A 212 3.81 -1.95 6.25
N THR A 213 3.24 -3.16 6.12
CA THR A 213 2.31 -3.50 5.04
C THR A 213 1.27 -4.49 5.54
N PHE A 214 -0.01 -4.25 5.27
CA PHE A 214 -1.06 -5.21 5.59
C PHE A 214 -0.99 -6.43 4.69
N GLN A 215 -0.99 -7.61 5.29
CA GLN A 215 -0.88 -8.91 4.61
C GLN A 215 -1.87 -9.93 5.20
N PRO A 216 -3.18 -9.65 5.21
CA PRO A 216 -4.16 -10.49 5.89
C PRO A 216 -4.19 -11.93 5.35
N ALA A 217 -4.14 -12.10 4.03
CA ALA A 217 -4.16 -13.43 3.41
C ALA A 217 -2.91 -14.26 3.76
N LYS A 218 -1.72 -13.63 3.76
CA LYS A 218 -0.46 -14.28 4.08
C LYS A 218 -0.38 -14.68 5.55
N ILE A 219 -0.83 -13.80 6.44
CA ILE A 219 -0.77 -13.99 7.90
C ILE A 219 -1.89 -14.92 8.39
N GLY A 220 -2.98 -15.03 7.64
CA GLY A 220 -4.16 -15.81 8.01
C GLY A 220 -5.03 -15.12 9.08
N HIS A 221 -4.95 -13.77 9.16
CA HIS A 221 -5.75 -12.96 10.06
C HIS A 221 -6.19 -11.67 9.35
N PRO A 222 -7.48 -11.24 9.43
CA PRO A 222 -7.97 -10.06 8.71
C PRO A 222 -7.26 -8.76 9.07
N HIS A 223 -6.67 -8.68 10.26
CA HIS A 223 -5.91 -7.52 10.74
C HIS A 223 -4.39 -7.75 10.69
N GLY A 224 -3.92 -8.70 9.89
CA GLY A 224 -2.51 -9.07 9.81
C GLY A 224 -1.64 -7.97 9.18
N LEU A 225 -0.60 -7.55 9.91
CA LEU A 225 0.39 -6.57 9.49
C LEU A 225 1.79 -7.20 9.46
N GLN A 226 2.49 -7.04 8.36
CA GLN A 226 3.90 -7.37 8.24
C GLN A 226 4.74 -6.12 8.47
N VAL A 227 5.64 -6.16 9.43
CA VAL A 227 6.66 -5.14 9.69
C VAL A 227 8.00 -5.66 9.20
N THR A 228 8.64 -4.94 8.30
CA THR A 228 9.94 -5.29 7.72
C THR A 228 10.98 -4.25 8.12
N PHE A 229 12.15 -4.70 8.54
CA PHE A 229 13.24 -3.84 8.98
C PHE A 229 14.60 -4.44 8.65
N LEU A 230 15.65 -3.64 8.71
CA LEU A 230 17.03 -4.10 8.54
C LEU A 230 17.67 -4.37 9.91
N LYS A 231 18.32 -5.51 10.02
CA LYS A 231 19.19 -5.85 11.13
C LYS A 231 20.47 -6.49 10.58
N ASP A 232 21.61 -5.93 10.94
CA ASP A 232 22.91 -6.41 10.49
C ASP A 232 22.94 -6.54 8.94
N ASN A 233 22.42 -5.53 8.27
CA ASN A 233 22.30 -5.45 6.80
C ASN A 233 21.48 -6.58 6.15
N SER A 234 20.65 -7.26 6.91
CA SER A 234 19.74 -8.30 6.43
C SER A 234 18.28 -7.95 6.73
N THR A 235 17.41 -8.24 5.78
CA THR A 235 15.97 -8.04 5.95
C THR A 235 15.40 -9.00 6.98
N ARG A 236 14.59 -8.44 7.88
CA ARG A 236 13.85 -9.14 8.91
C ARG A 236 12.38 -8.82 8.81
N ASN A 237 11.53 -9.82 9.01
CA ASN A 237 10.08 -9.68 9.06
C ASN A 237 9.54 -10.01 10.44
N VAL A 238 8.59 -9.23 10.88
CA VAL A 238 7.77 -9.47 12.07
C VAL A 238 6.31 -9.45 11.61
N PHE A 239 5.59 -10.53 11.88
CA PHE A 239 4.18 -10.67 11.55
C PHE A 239 3.36 -10.48 12.82
N VAL A 240 2.44 -9.54 12.79
CA VAL A 240 1.62 -9.16 13.94
C VAL A 240 0.17 -8.99 13.56
N TYR A 241 -0.72 -9.09 14.53
CA TYR A 241 -2.10 -8.65 14.43
C TYR A 241 -2.64 -8.18 15.79
N HIS A 242 -3.76 -7.52 15.80
CA HIS A 242 -4.58 -7.21 16.96
C HIS A 242 -6.02 -7.62 16.67
N GLU A 243 -6.77 -8.06 17.69
CA GLU A 243 -8.16 -8.47 17.53
C GLU A 243 -9.06 -7.29 17.13
N ASP A 244 -8.79 -6.11 17.69
CA ASP A 244 -9.44 -4.86 17.26
C ASP A 244 -8.75 -4.29 16.03
N GLY A 245 -9.52 -4.17 14.94
CA GLY A 245 -9.04 -3.61 13.66
C GLY A 245 -8.68 -2.14 13.73
N LYS A 246 -9.40 -1.34 14.56
CA LYS A 246 -9.05 0.07 14.77
C LYS A 246 -7.69 0.20 15.41
N GLU A 247 -7.45 -0.57 16.48
CA GLU A 247 -6.18 -0.61 17.19
C GLU A 247 -5.01 -0.93 16.24
N MET A 248 -5.22 -1.92 15.33
CA MET A 248 -4.18 -2.28 14.36
C MET A 248 -3.91 -1.18 13.33
N VAL A 249 -4.93 -0.48 12.86
CA VAL A 249 -4.77 0.65 11.94
C VAL A 249 -4.15 1.87 12.65
N ASP A 250 -4.46 2.08 13.92
CA ASP A 250 -3.82 3.12 14.73
C ASP A 250 -2.30 2.84 14.90
N TRP A 251 -1.90 1.59 15.14
CA TRP A 251 -0.48 1.19 15.12
C TRP A 251 0.17 1.49 13.77
N PHE A 252 -0.48 1.14 12.68
CA PHE A 252 0.02 1.40 11.35
C PHE A 252 0.21 2.89 11.07
N ASN A 253 -0.77 3.73 11.42
CA ASN A 253 -0.67 5.18 11.25
C ASN A 253 0.33 5.82 12.22
N ALA A 254 0.49 5.28 13.43
CA ALA A 254 1.54 5.72 14.35
C ALA A 254 2.96 5.46 13.81
N LEU A 255 3.17 4.29 13.20
CA LEU A 255 4.45 3.99 12.53
C LEU A 255 4.71 4.94 11.35
N ARG A 256 3.68 5.25 10.57
CA ARG A 256 3.75 6.21 9.46
C ARG A 256 4.03 7.63 9.97
N ALA A 257 3.40 8.05 11.06
CA ALA A 257 3.65 9.35 11.71
C ALA A 257 5.10 9.49 12.16
N ALA A 258 5.60 8.50 12.91
CA ALA A 258 6.98 8.48 13.37
C ALA A 258 7.98 8.53 12.21
N ARG A 259 7.70 7.79 11.11
CA ARG A 259 8.52 7.83 9.91
C ARG A 259 8.44 9.17 9.18
N PHE A 260 7.27 9.78 9.13
CA PHE A 260 7.06 11.09 8.50
C PHE A 260 7.88 12.17 9.22
N HIS A 261 7.79 12.25 10.54
CA HIS A 261 8.57 13.20 11.34
C HIS A 261 10.07 12.94 11.20
N TYR A 262 10.50 11.68 11.20
CA TYR A 262 11.91 11.34 10.92
C TYR A 262 12.36 11.87 9.56
N LEU A 263 11.57 11.67 8.49
CA LEU A 263 11.91 12.12 7.15
C LEU A 263 11.90 13.65 7.02
N GLN A 264 11.00 14.35 7.70
CA GLN A 264 11.00 15.81 7.73
C GLN A 264 12.29 16.38 8.35
N VAL A 265 12.81 15.75 9.40
CA VAL A 265 14.08 16.13 10.01
C VAL A 265 15.27 15.75 9.13
N ALA A 266 15.24 14.57 8.53
CA ALA A 266 16.33 14.09 7.66
C ALA A 266 16.41 14.83 6.32
N PHE A 267 15.27 15.34 5.83
CA PHE A 267 15.15 16.01 4.53
C PHE A 267 14.33 17.31 4.64
N PRO A 268 14.89 18.35 5.29
CA PRO A 268 14.13 19.57 5.63
C PRO A 268 13.67 20.38 4.41
N GLY A 269 14.23 20.11 3.22
CA GLY A 269 13.80 20.74 1.96
C GLY A 269 12.75 19.98 1.15
N ALA A 270 12.37 18.78 1.60
CA ALA A 270 11.37 17.98 0.90
C ALA A 270 9.93 18.39 1.28
N SER A 271 9.04 18.41 0.29
CA SER A 271 7.61 18.64 0.54
C SER A 271 6.94 17.39 1.13
N ASP A 272 5.79 17.56 1.77
CA ASP A 272 4.97 16.44 2.24
C ASP A 272 4.63 15.48 1.09
N ALA A 273 4.38 15.99 -0.11
CA ALA A 273 4.10 15.19 -1.29
C ALA A 273 5.27 14.28 -1.71
N ASP A 274 6.52 14.69 -1.45
CA ASP A 274 7.71 13.89 -1.70
C ASP A 274 7.92 12.82 -0.61
N LEU A 275 7.53 13.11 0.62
CA LEU A 275 7.74 12.24 1.78
C LEU A 275 6.67 11.16 1.93
N VAL A 276 5.40 11.50 1.71
CA VAL A 276 4.26 10.59 1.92
C VAL A 276 4.40 9.24 1.19
N PRO A 277 4.84 9.16 -0.08
CA PRO A 277 5.04 7.89 -0.78
C PRO A 277 6.12 6.99 -0.16
N LYS A 278 6.96 7.54 0.71
CA LYS A 278 8.08 6.84 1.37
C LYS A 278 7.74 6.30 2.77
N LEU A 279 6.55 6.59 3.28
CA LEU A 279 6.14 6.22 4.65
C LEU A 279 5.87 4.73 4.81
N SER A 280 5.21 4.14 3.85
CA SER A 280 4.97 2.71 3.76
C SER A 280 4.80 2.32 2.29
N ARG A 281 5.24 1.13 1.94
CA ARG A 281 5.20 0.62 0.57
C ARG A 281 4.66 -0.78 0.55
N ASN A 282 3.71 -1.04 -0.33
CA ASN A 282 3.31 -2.39 -0.67
C ASN A 282 4.37 -3.03 -1.56
N TYR A 283 4.48 -4.35 -1.52
CA TYR A 283 5.35 -5.06 -2.43
C TYR A 283 4.83 -4.93 -3.87
N LEU A 284 5.74 -4.77 -4.81
CA LEU A 284 5.40 -4.69 -6.24
C LEU A 284 4.87 -6.04 -6.75
N GLN A 285 5.47 -7.12 -6.27
CA GLN A 285 5.08 -8.49 -6.56
C GLN A 285 5.53 -9.42 -5.43
N GLU A 286 4.73 -10.44 -5.13
CA GLU A 286 5.07 -11.53 -4.22
C GLU A 286 4.60 -12.86 -4.81
N GLY A 287 5.31 -13.92 -4.53
CA GLY A 287 4.93 -15.27 -4.96
C GLY A 287 6.07 -16.28 -4.89
N TYR A 288 5.73 -17.53 -5.14
CA TYR A 288 6.71 -18.58 -5.29
C TYR A 288 7.36 -18.53 -6.67
N MET A 289 8.66 -18.73 -6.70
CA MET A 289 9.43 -19.03 -7.89
C MET A 289 10.50 -20.06 -7.53
N GLU A 290 10.91 -20.84 -8.51
CA GLU A 290 12.10 -21.69 -8.45
C GLU A 290 13.34 -20.85 -8.78
N LYS A 291 14.48 -21.14 -8.14
CA LYS A 291 15.76 -20.49 -8.42
C LYS A 291 16.92 -21.48 -8.34
N THR A 292 17.94 -21.25 -9.16
CA THR A 292 19.21 -21.98 -9.06
C THR A 292 20.09 -21.43 -7.93
N GLY A 293 21.09 -22.21 -7.53
CA GLY A 293 22.18 -21.73 -6.69
C GLY A 293 23.13 -20.79 -7.42
N PRO A 294 24.13 -20.21 -6.70
CA PRO A 294 25.06 -19.23 -7.30
C PRO A 294 25.88 -19.79 -8.48
N LYS A 295 26.22 -21.05 -8.44
CA LYS A 295 27.03 -21.71 -9.48
C LYS A 295 26.21 -22.15 -10.69
N GLN A 296 24.89 -21.97 -10.68
CA GLN A 296 23.92 -22.37 -11.72
C GLN A 296 23.96 -23.90 -12.08
N THR A 297 24.86 -24.65 -11.47
CA THR A 297 24.96 -26.11 -11.56
C THR A 297 24.11 -26.83 -10.53
N GLU A 298 23.60 -26.09 -9.54
CA GLU A 298 22.68 -26.62 -8.55
C GLU A 298 21.26 -26.61 -9.11
N GLY A 299 20.48 -27.62 -8.77
CA GLY A 299 19.07 -27.70 -9.18
C GLY A 299 18.23 -26.52 -8.70
N PHE A 300 17.12 -26.29 -9.38
CA PHE A 300 16.15 -25.31 -8.97
C PHE A 300 15.54 -25.65 -7.61
N ARG A 301 15.35 -24.61 -6.76
CA ARG A 301 14.75 -24.72 -5.43
C ARG A 301 13.65 -23.70 -5.27
N ARG A 302 12.48 -24.15 -4.86
CA ARG A 302 11.32 -23.30 -4.59
C ARG A 302 11.59 -22.34 -3.42
N ARG A 303 11.29 -21.05 -3.65
CA ARG A 303 11.43 -19.99 -2.66
C ARG A 303 10.25 -19.02 -2.77
N TRP A 304 9.91 -18.40 -1.65
CA TRP A 304 8.99 -17.29 -1.64
C TRP A 304 9.76 -16.00 -1.93
N PHE A 305 9.31 -15.25 -2.91
CA PHE A 305 9.92 -13.98 -3.30
C PHE A 305 9.03 -12.81 -2.97
N THR A 306 9.64 -11.68 -2.59
CA THR A 306 8.99 -10.38 -2.44
C THR A 306 9.83 -9.34 -3.15
N MET A 307 9.19 -8.57 -4.03
CA MET A 307 9.81 -7.45 -4.72
C MET A 307 9.39 -6.15 -4.04
N ASP A 308 10.30 -5.54 -3.33
CA ASP A 308 10.23 -4.17 -2.86
C ASP A 308 10.86 -3.27 -3.95
N ASP A 309 10.68 -1.99 -3.88
CA ASP A 309 11.16 -0.94 -4.80
C ASP A 309 12.35 -1.37 -5.72
N ARG A 310 13.53 -1.62 -5.14
CA ARG A 310 14.74 -2.08 -5.84
C ARG A 310 15.32 -3.39 -5.30
N ARG A 311 14.65 -4.05 -4.34
CA ARG A 311 15.17 -5.26 -3.72
C ARG A 311 14.26 -6.44 -4.00
N LEU A 312 14.82 -7.48 -4.59
CA LEU A 312 14.21 -8.80 -4.69
C LEU A 312 14.74 -9.65 -3.53
N MET A 313 13.90 -9.93 -2.57
CA MET A 313 14.22 -10.76 -1.41
C MET A 313 13.63 -12.14 -1.59
N TYR A 314 14.31 -13.18 -1.13
CA TYR A 314 13.74 -14.53 -1.14
C TYR A 314 13.85 -15.20 0.22
N PHE A 315 12.85 -15.99 0.52
CA PHE A 315 12.60 -16.64 1.80
C PHE A 315 12.36 -18.14 1.57
N LYS A 316 12.44 -18.93 2.62
CA LYS A 316 12.01 -20.34 2.55
C LYS A 316 10.50 -20.42 2.36
N ASP A 317 9.75 -19.66 3.17
CA ASP A 317 8.29 -19.61 3.20
C ASP A 317 7.78 -18.16 3.30
N PRO A 318 6.49 -17.90 2.98
CA PRO A 318 5.91 -16.54 3.06
C PRO A 318 6.02 -15.88 4.44
N LEU A 319 6.00 -16.69 5.51
CA LEU A 319 6.06 -16.23 6.90
C LEU A 319 7.44 -16.41 7.53
N ASP A 320 8.49 -16.56 6.74
CA ASP A 320 9.85 -16.63 7.26
C ASP A 320 10.31 -15.24 7.75
N ALA A 321 10.89 -15.22 8.95
CA ALA A 321 11.38 -13.99 9.57
C ALA A 321 12.69 -13.48 8.96
N PHE A 322 13.41 -14.32 8.21
CA PHE A 322 14.75 -14.05 7.73
C PHE A 322 14.85 -14.25 6.22
N ALA A 323 15.28 -13.21 5.51
CA ALA A 323 15.63 -13.36 4.11
C ALA A 323 16.81 -14.34 3.97
N ARG A 324 16.69 -15.28 3.03
CA ARG A 324 17.75 -16.21 2.65
C ARG A 324 18.77 -15.58 1.71
N GLY A 325 18.34 -14.51 1.04
CA GLY A 325 19.17 -13.68 0.21
C GLY A 325 18.36 -12.55 -0.38
N GLU A 326 19.09 -11.59 -0.91
CA GLU A 326 18.56 -10.37 -1.47
C GLU A 326 19.34 -10.03 -2.73
N VAL A 327 18.66 -9.52 -3.75
CA VAL A 327 19.24 -9.07 -5.01
C VAL A 327 18.81 -7.62 -5.23
N PHE A 328 19.76 -6.73 -5.44
CA PHE A 328 19.46 -5.37 -5.86
C PHE A 328 19.14 -5.36 -7.36
N ILE A 329 18.10 -4.62 -7.74
CA ILE A 329 17.67 -4.44 -9.13
C ILE A 329 17.83 -2.97 -9.50
N GLY A 330 18.90 -2.67 -10.23
CA GLY A 330 19.18 -1.32 -10.71
C GLY A 330 18.41 -0.94 -11.98
N SER A 331 18.93 0.07 -12.67
CA SER A 331 18.40 0.52 -13.97
C SER A 331 19.16 -0.09 -15.15
N ARG A 332 18.57 -0.01 -16.36
CA ARG A 332 19.24 -0.43 -17.60
C ARG A 332 20.56 0.31 -17.81
N GLU A 333 20.57 1.60 -17.51
CA GLU A 333 21.76 2.44 -17.63
C GLU A 333 22.90 1.97 -16.73
N SER A 334 22.58 1.31 -15.61
CA SER A 334 23.54 0.75 -14.66
C SER A 334 23.88 -0.73 -14.93
N GLY A 335 23.49 -1.26 -16.10
CA GLY A 335 23.82 -2.63 -16.52
C GLY A 335 22.86 -3.71 -16.02
N TYR A 336 21.67 -3.34 -15.52
CA TYR A 336 20.65 -4.28 -15.11
C TYR A 336 19.66 -4.53 -16.24
N THR A 337 19.30 -5.80 -16.45
CA THR A 337 18.24 -6.15 -17.40
C THR A 337 17.52 -7.42 -16.97
N VAL A 338 16.31 -7.59 -17.48
CA VAL A 338 15.49 -8.78 -17.24
C VAL A 338 15.06 -9.35 -18.58
N LEU A 339 15.36 -10.63 -18.79
CA LEU A 339 15.08 -11.35 -20.01
C LEU A 339 14.00 -12.39 -19.76
N ASP A 340 13.14 -12.54 -20.72
CA ASP A 340 12.15 -13.63 -20.79
C ASP A 340 12.87 -14.93 -21.15
N GLY A 341 12.57 -16.00 -20.38
CA GLY A 341 13.20 -17.30 -20.57
C GLY A 341 14.51 -17.50 -19.83
N LEU A 342 15.05 -18.70 -19.99
CA LEU A 342 16.34 -19.13 -19.44
C LEU A 342 17.36 -19.31 -20.57
N PRO A 343 18.68 -19.17 -20.25
CA PRO A 343 19.72 -19.43 -21.23
C PRO A 343 19.64 -20.87 -21.78
N PRO A 344 19.96 -21.11 -23.07
CA PRO A 344 19.93 -22.45 -23.69
C PRO A 344 20.85 -23.46 -22.99
N SER A 345 21.89 -22.99 -22.30
CA SER A 345 22.85 -23.80 -21.54
C SER A 345 22.32 -24.28 -20.18
N THR A 346 21.10 -23.89 -19.78
CA THR A 346 20.52 -24.30 -18.50
C THR A 346 20.24 -25.79 -18.53
N GLN A 347 21.01 -26.57 -17.80
CA GLN A 347 20.80 -28.01 -17.68
C GLN A 347 19.66 -28.34 -16.70
N GLY A 348 18.86 -29.34 -17.01
CA GLY A 348 17.79 -29.84 -16.15
C GLY A 348 16.42 -29.76 -16.81
N HIS A 349 15.37 -29.81 -15.99
CA HIS A 349 13.98 -29.78 -16.48
C HIS A 349 13.70 -28.58 -17.39
N HIS A 350 12.91 -28.85 -18.41
CA HIS A 350 12.39 -27.78 -19.26
C HIS A 350 11.46 -26.87 -18.44
N TRP A 351 11.92 -25.63 -18.17
CA TRP A 351 11.15 -24.61 -17.48
C TRP A 351 10.55 -23.63 -18.52
N PRO A 352 9.27 -23.80 -18.90
CA PRO A 352 8.67 -22.99 -19.98
C PRO A 352 8.50 -21.52 -19.57
N HIS A 353 8.44 -21.24 -18.27
CA HIS A 353 8.16 -19.90 -17.75
C HIS A 353 9.37 -19.35 -16.98
N GLY A 354 10.54 -19.37 -17.62
CA GLY A 354 11.79 -18.89 -17.05
C GLY A 354 11.91 -17.36 -17.08
N ILE A 355 12.70 -16.83 -16.15
CA ILE A 355 13.12 -15.41 -16.09
C ILE A 355 14.60 -15.37 -15.80
N THR A 356 15.34 -14.58 -16.56
CA THR A 356 16.76 -14.32 -16.32
C THR A 356 16.94 -12.88 -15.90
N ILE A 357 17.43 -12.65 -14.67
CA ILE A 357 17.86 -11.34 -14.20
C ILE A 357 19.36 -11.22 -14.43
N VAL A 358 19.76 -10.20 -15.14
CA VAL A 358 21.18 -9.86 -15.39
C VAL A 358 21.53 -8.66 -14.53
N THR A 359 22.54 -8.83 -13.69
CA THR A 359 23.17 -7.74 -12.92
C THR A 359 24.62 -7.57 -13.40
N PRO A 360 25.30 -6.46 -13.07
CA PRO A 360 26.70 -6.30 -13.41
C PRO A 360 27.62 -7.43 -12.94
N GLU A 361 27.28 -8.09 -11.84
CA GLU A 361 28.10 -9.13 -11.21
C GLU A 361 27.77 -10.54 -11.72
N ARG A 362 26.48 -10.83 -11.97
CA ARG A 362 26.04 -12.20 -12.32
C ARG A 362 24.65 -12.27 -12.91
N ARG A 363 24.25 -13.46 -13.33
CA ARG A 363 22.89 -13.78 -13.75
C ARG A 363 22.18 -14.59 -12.66
N PHE A 364 20.90 -14.31 -12.47
CA PHE A 364 19.99 -15.08 -11.62
C PHE A 364 18.96 -15.74 -12.51
N LEU A 365 18.82 -17.07 -12.37
CA LEU A 365 17.86 -17.86 -13.11
C LEU A 365 16.69 -18.20 -12.22
N LEU A 366 15.51 -17.79 -12.67
CA LEU A 366 14.23 -17.98 -11.97
C LEU A 366 13.26 -18.72 -12.89
N ALA A 367 12.31 -19.43 -12.31
CA ALA A 367 11.23 -20.07 -13.07
C ALA A 367 9.92 -19.96 -12.30
N CYS A 368 8.85 -19.64 -13.02
CA CYS A 368 7.48 -19.58 -12.50
C CYS A 368 6.75 -20.88 -12.87
N GLU A 369 5.70 -21.21 -12.13
CA GLU A 369 4.88 -22.38 -12.37
C GLU A 369 3.94 -22.13 -13.56
N THR A 370 3.44 -20.90 -13.70
CA THR A 370 2.49 -20.50 -14.74
C THR A 370 2.97 -19.31 -15.54
N GLU A 371 2.47 -19.19 -16.78
CA GLU A 371 2.73 -18.05 -17.65
C GLU A 371 2.19 -16.74 -17.04
N SER A 372 1.07 -16.81 -16.35
CA SER A 372 0.47 -15.62 -15.71
C SER A 372 1.33 -15.07 -14.57
N GLU A 373 1.96 -15.94 -13.78
CA GLU A 373 2.94 -15.56 -12.76
C GLU A 373 4.19 -14.96 -13.41
N GLN A 374 4.71 -15.58 -14.45
CA GLN A 374 5.85 -15.07 -15.19
C GLN A 374 5.58 -13.64 -15.72
N ARG A 375 4.43 -13.41 -16.34
CA ARG A 375 4.03 -12.07 -16.82
C ARG A 375 3.97 -11.03 -15.68
N ALA A 376 3.37 -11.40 -14.54
CA ALA A 376 3.27 -10.51 -13.38
C ALA A 376 4.66 -10.14 -12.84
N TRP A 377 5.58 -11.11 -12.71
CA TRP A 377 6.95 -10.87 -12.30
C TRP A 377 7.73 -10.04 -13.31
N MET A 378 7.60 -10.34 -14.61
CA MET A 378 8.24 -9.56 -15.68
C MET A 378 7.77 -8.11 -15.68
N GLU A 379 6.48 -7.85 -15.47
CA GLU A 379 5.95 -6.49 -15.34
C GLU A 379 6.55 -5.76 -14.13
N ALA A 380 6.61 -6.42 -12.98
CA ALA A 380 7.20 -5.86 -11.77
C ALA A 380 8.69 -5.51 -11.97
N PHE A 381 9.46 -6.40 -12.57
CA PHE A 381 10.88 -6.15 -12.87
C PHE A 381 11.08 -5.02 -13.87
N ARG A 382 10.28 -4.96 -14.94
CA ARG A 382 10.36 -3.89 -15.96
C ARG A 382 10.09 -2.53 -15.33
N LYS A 383 9.08 -2.40 -14.48
CA LYS A 383 8.79 -1.14 -13.74
C LYS A 383 10.00 -0.62 -12.98
N VAL A 384 10.85 -1.51 -12.48
CA VAL A 384 12.04 -1.14 -11.71
C VAL A 384 13.21 -0.85 -12.62
N VAL A 385 13.51 -1.73 -13.58
CA VAL A 385 14.67 -1.62 -14.47
C VAL A 385 14.56 -0.43 -15.43
N ASP A 386 13.34 -0.11 -15.87
CA ASP A 386 13.09 1.01 -16.79
C ASP A 386 13.09 2.39 -16.09
N ARG A 387 13.12 2.42 -14.76
CA ARG A 387 13.19 3.65 -13.96
C ARG A 387 14.64 4.01 -13.68
N PRO A 388 15.11 5.24 -13.97
CA PRO A 388 16.42 5.71 -13.58
C PRO A 388 16.66 5.59 -12.07
N MET A 389 17.88 5.33 -11.66
CA MET A 389 18.25 5.28 -10.25
C MET A 389 18.39 6.68 -9.67
N LEU A 390 17.89 6.84 -8.45
CA LEU A 390 18.09 8.04 -7.65
C LEU A 390 19.48 8.03 -6.98
N PRO A 391 20.08 9.18 -6.64
CA PRO A 391 21.38 9.24 -5.99
C PRO A 391 21.51 8.34 -4.75
N GLN A 392 20.45 8.26 -3.94
CA GLN A 392 20.42 7.43 -2.74
C GLN A 392 20.42 5.92 -3.06
N GLU A 393 19.88 5.52 -4.21
CA GLU A 393 19.82 4.12 -4.63
C GLU A 393 21.20 3.59 -5.04
N TYR A 394 22.10 4.44 -5.54
CA TYR A 394 23.51 4.06 -5.80
C TYR A 394 24.27 3.70 -4.51
N ALA A 395 23.97 4.38 -3.41
CA ALA A 395 24.57 4.02 -2.12
C ALA A 395 24.08 2.65 -1.63
N VAL A 396 22.80 2.36 -1.85
CA VAL A 396 22.23 1.04 -1.57
C VAL A 396 22.83 -0.03 -2.47
N GLU A 397 22.96 0.23 -3.78
CA GLU A 397 23.61 -0.67 -4.74
C GLU A 397 25.05 -1.04 -4.32
N ALA A 398 25.86 -0.02 -3.97
CA ALA A 398 27.24 -0.22 -3.54
C ALA A 398 27.32 -1.17 -2.33
N HIS A 399 26.35 -1.09 -1.42
CA HIS A 399 26.26 -2.00 -0.27
C HIS A 399 26.01 -3.47 -0.68
N PHE A 400 25.21 -3.69 -1.73
CA PHE A 400 24.96 -5.04 -2.25
C PHE A 400 26.16 -5.63 -3.00
N LYS A 401 26.96 -4.80 -3.67
CA LYS A 401 28.19 -5.24 -4.38
C LYS A 401 29.27 -5.80 -3.45
N HIS A 402 29.27 -5.36 -2.20
CA HIS A 402 30.22 -5.82 -1.18
C HIS A 402 29.66 -6.92 -0.26
N LYS A 403 28.45 -7.42 -0.53
CA LYS A 403 27.89 -8.55 0.21
C LYS A 403 28.45 -9.86 -0.34
N PRO A 404 29.10 -10.71 0.50
CA PRO A 404 29.68 -11.97 0.08
C PRO A 404 28.64 -12.97 -0.44
#